data_6ee976058269c87f4eacd87d5b333837
#
_entry.id   6ee976058269c87f4eacd87d5b333837
#
_cell.length_a   1.000
_cell.length_b   1.000
_cell.length_c   1.000
_cell.angle_alpha   90.00
_cell.angle_beta   90.00
_cell.angle_gamma   90.00
#
_symmetry.space_group_name_H-M   'P 1'
#
loop_
_entity.id
_entity.type
_entity.pdbx_description
1 polymer ?
#
loop_
_entity_poly.entity_id
_entity_poly.type
_entity_poly.pdbx_seq_one_letter_code
_entity_poly.pdbx_strand_id
1 'polypeptide(L)'
;MIRKLRALLIALILITMSFGAASFAATTDEAIVEKMSAMFDLDPGRYRIELLSNPLKTGDVSVDQIALRPLSQKEPLGLYSVMASVTVDGEVLESGQVRMRIKKYESVLVLTDRIRRHETLGPEKFALKEMDVTSLREKPITSATSLADMRTRRNLRRGDILTSGDIEPIPDIESGRDVTIVYSSGLCRITTEGRTLQSGMAGEYVKVKNKSSCKIIIARVVNGTAVAVDP
;
A
#
# COMPACT_ATOMS: atom_id res chain seq x y z
N MET A 1 59.89 24.77 47.96
CA MET A 1 59.27 25.29 46.71
C MET A 1 58.45 24.19 46.10
N ILE A 2 57.11 24.23 46.32
CA ILE A 2 56.06 24.04 45.31
C ILE A 2 56.02 22.60 44.76
N ARG A 3 55.00 21.81 44.85
CA ARG A 3 53.57 21.99 44.92
C ARG A 3 52.93 20.64 45.32
N LYS A 4 52.01 20.74 46.24
CA LYS A 4 51.11 19.65 46.62
C LYS A 4 50.25 19.22 45.42
N LEU A 5 50.38 17.99 44.99
CA LEU A 5 49.41 17.37 44.08
C LEU A 5 48.42 16.56 44.90
N ARG A 6 47.23 17.11 45.03
CA ARG A 6 46.07 16.43 45.65
C ARG A 6 45.64 15.31 44.74
N ALA A 7 45.89 14.08 45.19
CA ALA A 7 45.24 12.89 44.62
C ALA A 7 43.80 12.90 45.13
N LEU A 8 42.87 13.25 44.24
CA LEU A 8 41.44 13.14 44.47
C LEU A 8 41.06 11.67 44.19
N LEU A 9 40.84 10.93 45.26
CA LEU A 9 40.33 9.55 45.21
C LEU A 9 38.87 9.63 44.80
N ILE A 10 38.61 9.49 43.52
CA ILE A 10 37.22 9.27 43.00
C ILE A 10 36.90 7.79 43.25
N ALA A 11 36.21 7.54 44.35
CA ALA A 11 35.56 6.28 44.58
C ALA A 11 34.45 6.12 43.51
N LEU A 12 34.74 5.34 42.47
CA LEU A 12 33.78 4.88 41.49
C LEU A 12 32.86 3.89 42.18
N ILE A 13 31.76 4.37 42.73
CA ILE A 13 30.67 3.50 43.18
C ILE A 13 30.05 2.96 41.92
N LEU A 14 30.42 1.75 41.54
CA LEU A 14 29.71 0.92 40.58
C LEU A 14 28.36 0.56 41.21
N ILE A 15 27.37 1.44 41.03
CA ILE A 15 25.97 1.07 41.17
C ILE A 15 25.66 0.17 39.99
N THR A 16 25.79 -1.14 40.20
CA THR A 16 25.13 -2.12 39.35
C THR A 16 23.64 -1.91 39.53
N MET A 17 23.05 -1.02 38.72
CA MET A 17 21.62 -1.06 38.50
C MET A 17 21.34 -2.42 37.85
N SER A 18 20.98 -3.40 38.65
CA SER A 18 20.13 -4.50 38.23
C SER A 18 18.88 -3.80 37.65
N PHE A 19 18.85 -3.62 36.34
CA PHE A 19 17.60 -3.50 35.64
C PHE A 19 16.89 -4.83 35.81
N GLY A 20 16.31 -5.04 37.00
CA GLY A 20 15.17 -5.92 37.12
C GLY A 20 14.17 -5.40 36.13
N ALA A 21 13.89 -6.18 35.09
CA ALA A 21 12.71 -5.95 34.26
C ALA A 21 11.53 -5.89 35.24
N ALA A 22 11.14 -4.71 35.66
CA ALA A 22 9.86 -4.51 36.29
C ALA A 22 8.86 -4.91 35.20
N SER A 23 8.38 -6.15 35.31
CA SER A 23 7.19 -6.59 34.59
C SER A 23 6.09 -5.68 35.11
N PHE A 24 5.84 -4.56 34.42
CA PHE A 24 4.63 -3.82 34.61
C PHE A 24 3.51 -4.80 34.28
N ALA A 25 2.72 -5.17 35.27
CA ALA A 25 1.52 -5.91 35.05
C ALA A 25 0.64 -5.04 34.13
N ALA A 26 0.57 -5.42 32.89
CA ALA A 26 -0.27 -4.78 31.91
C ALA A 26 -1.71 -5.27 32.14
N THR A 27 -2.69 -4.44 31.85
CA THR A 27 -4.06 -4.93 31.82
C THR A 27 -4.19 -6.06 30.79
N THR A 28 -5.12 -6.99 30.99
CA THR A 28 -5.36 -8.10 30.02
C THR A 28 -5.52 -7.59 28.60
N ASP A 29 -6.14 -6.42 28.43
CA ASP A 29 -6.35 -5.79 27.13
C ASP A 29 -5.01 -5.34 26.48
N GLU A 30 -4.13 -4.71 27.25
CA GLU A 30 -2.81 -4.26 26.78
C GLU A 30 -1.94 -5.47 26.40
N ALA A 31 -1.93 -6.50 27.25
CA ALA A 31 -1.18 -7.72 27.00
C ALA A 31 -1.66 -8.48 25.75
N ILE A 32 -2.97 -8.48 25.47
CA ILE A 32 -3.54 -9.04 24.22
C ILE A 32 -3.07 -8.24 23.00
N VAL A 33 -3.10 -6.90 23.07
CA VAL A 33 -2.67 -6.02 21.98
C VAL A 33 -1.18 -6.18 21.70
N GLU A 34 -0.36 -6.24 22.74
CA GLU A 34 1.07 -6.45 22.61
C GLU A 34 1.39 -7.82 21.99
N LYS A 35 0.75 -8.89 22.49
CA LYS A 35 0.90 -10.25 21.96
C LYS A 35 0.46 -10.34 20.50
N MET A 36 -0.63 -9.64 20.14
CA MET A 36 -1.14 -9.59 18.78
C MET A 36 -0.17 -8.86 17.85
N SER A 37 0.38 -7.73 18.30
CA SER A 37 1.37 -6.95 17.55
C SER A 37 2.64 -7.77 17.30
N ALA A 38 3.13 -8.49 18.31
CA ALA A 38 4.31 -9.36 18.19
C ALA A 38 4.04 -10.57 17.27
N MET A 39 2.85 -11.18 17.34
CA MET A 39 2.50 -12.37 16.54
C MET A 39 2.46 -12.09 15.04
N PHE A 40 2.00 -10.90 14.64
CA PHE A 40 1.83 -10.53 13.24
C PHE A 40 2.78 -9.43 12.77
N ASP A 41 3.80 -9.11 13.56
CA ASP A 41 4.78 -8.04 13.26
C ASP A 41 4.11 -6.71 12.90
N LEU A 42 3.12 -6.32 13.70
CA LEU A 42 2.34 -5.09 13.49
C LEU A 42 3.07 -3.91 14.14
N ASP A 43 3.72 -3.08 13.32
CA ASP A 43 4.37 -1.85 13.79
C ASP A 43 3.33 -0.88 14.40
N PRO A 44 3.46 -0.51 15.70
CA PRO A 44 2.53 0.42 16.34
C PRO A 44 2.47 1.81 15.69
N GLY A 45 3.52 2.20 14.94
CA GLY A 45 3.53 3.43 14.15
C GLY A 45 2.58 3.38 12.95
N ARG A 46 2.27 2.19 12.46
CA ARG A 46 1.45 1.97 11.24
C ARG A 46 0.12 1.27 11.51
N TYR A 47 0.02 0.52 12.60
CA TYR A 47 -1.18 -0.24 12.92
C TYR A 47 -1.80 0.25 14.22
N ARG A 48 -3.12 0.29 14.26
CA ARG A 48 -3.91 0.57 15.47
C ARG A 48 -4.85 -0.59 15.72
N ILE A 49 -4.74 -1.18 16.91
CA ILE A 49 -5.57 -2.29 17.36
C ILE A 49 -6.55 -1.75 18.39
N GLU A 50 -7.83 -1.90 18.12
CA GLU A 50 -8.93 -1.54 19.00
C GLU A 50 -9.67 -2.81 19.41
N LEU A 51 -9.68 -3.13 20.70
CA LEU A 51 -10.46 -4.24 21.22
C LEU A 51 -11.95 -3.86 21.24
N LEU A 52 -12.77 -4.69 20.61
CA LEU A 52 -14.23 -4.50 20.56
C LEU A 52 -14.95 -5.34 21.59
N SER A 53 -14.40 -6.49 21.95
CA SER A 53 -14.93 -7.41 22.95
C SER A 53 -13.83 -8.29 23.49
N ASN A 54 -13.64 -8.24 24.79
CA ASN A 54 -12.77 -9.14 25.53
C ASN A 54 -13.59 -9.82 26.65
N PRO A 55 -13.82 -11.14 26.59
CA PRO A 55 -14.55 -11.86 27.62
C PRO A 55 -13.70 -12.21 28.85
N LEU A 56 -12.35 -12.08 28.73
CA LEU A 56 -11.45 -12.41 29.83
C LEU A 56 -11.55 -11.34 30.92
N LYS A 57 -11.73 -11.78 32.16
CA LYS A 57 -11.94 -10.91 33.34
C LYS A 57 -10.74 -10.92 34.28
N THR A 58 -9.75 -11.76 33.99
CA THR A 58 -8.49 -11.79 34.75
C THR A 58 -7.86 -10.41 34.71
N GLY A 59 -7.48 -9.86 35.85
CA GLY A 59 -6.91 -8.53 35.98
C GLY A 59 -5.53 -8.39 35.34
N ASP A 60 -4.55 -7.99 36.14
CA ASP A 60 -3.18 -7.80 35.66
C ASP A 60 -2.53 -9.15 35.31
N VAL A 61 -2.15 -9.29 34.04
CA VAL A 61 -1.47 -10.49 33.51
C VAL A 61 -0.22 -10.08 32.74
N SER A 62 0.77 -10.96 32.72
CA SER A 62 1.92 -10.76 31.84
C SER A 62 1.61 -11.25 30.42
N VAL A 63 2.29 -10.66 29.44
CA VAL A 63 2.13 -11.03 28.01
C VAL A 63 2.42 -12.52 27.79
N ASP A 64 3.35 -13.09 28.56
CA ASP A 64 3.72 -14.51 28.46
C ASP A 64 2.60 -15.44 28.92
N GLN A 65 1.72 -14.99 29.79
CA GLN A 65 0.58 -15.76 30.30
C GLN A 65 -0.57 -15.82 29.29
N ILE A 66 -0.52 -15.00 28.22
CA ILE A 66 -1.55 -14.97 27.18
C ILE A 66 -1.12 -15.82 25.99
N ALA A 67 -1.95 -16.77 25.61
CA ALA A 67 -1.85 -17.48 24.36
C ALA A 67 -2.96 -17.04 23.41
N LEU A 68 -2.60 -16.69 22.17
CA LEU A 68 -3.54 -16.28 21.12
C LEU A 68 -3.53 -17.31 19.98
N ARG A 69 -4.71 -17.71 19.56
CA ARG A 69 -4.92 -18.57 18.40
C ARG A 69 -5.82 -17.86 17.41
N PRO A 70 -5.29 -17.47 16.24
CA PRO A 70 -6.10 -16.87 15.18
C PRO A 70 -7.24 -17.80 14.73
N LEU A 71 -8.43 -17.26 14.53
CA LEU A 71 -9.57 -17.98 13.98
C LEU A 71 -9.63 -17.92 12.45
N SER A 72 -8.75 -17.12 11.84
CA SER A 72 -8.64 -16.96 10.39
C SER A 72 -7.15 -16.94 10.00
N GLN A 73 -6.85 -17.51 8.82
CA GLN A 73 -5.51 -17.42 8.21
C GLN A 73 -5.32 -16.16 7.35
N LYS A 74 -6.33 -15.27 7.29
CA LYS A 74 -6.24 -14.01 6.56
C LYS A 74 -5.33 -13.04 7.30
N GLU A 75 -4.76 -12.10 6.54
CA GLU A 75 -4.05 -10.94 7.12
C GLU A 75 -4.94 -10.27 8.18
N PRO A 76 -4.40 -9.91 9.35
CA PRO A 76 -5.17 -9.34 10.45
C PRO A 76 -5.51 -7.87 10.18
N LEU A 77 -6.42 -7.62 9.25
CA LEU A 77 -6.92 -6.30 8.91
C LEU A 77 -8.43 -6.21 9.05
N GLY A 78 -8.92 -5.04 9.45
CA GLY A 78 -10.33 -4.79 9.68
C GLY A 78 -10.84 -5.50 10.94
N LEU A 79 -11.99 -6.16 10.84
CA LEU A 79 -12.53 -6.96 11.94
C LEU A 79 -11.83 -8.31 12.01
N TYR A 80 -11.18 -8.55 13.12
CA TYR A 80 -10.43 -9.78 13.35
C TYR A 80 -10.83 -10.44 14.67
N SER A 81 -10.72 -11.76 14.75
CA SER A 81 -11.07 -12.51 15.96
C SER A 81 -10.00 -13.55 16.25
N VAL A 82 -9.67 -13.67 17.51
CA VAL A 82 -8.75 -14.68 18.03
C VAL A 82 -9.37 -15.40 19.21
N MET A 83 -9.00 -16.66 19.42
CA MET A 83 -9.21 -17.32 20.68
C MET A 83 -8.04 -16.95 21.59
N ALA A 84 -8.34 -16.31 22.71
CA ALA A 84 -7.37 -15.96 23.73
C ALA A 84 -7.55 -16.86 24.95
N SER A 85 -6.45 -17.24 25.61
CA SER A 85 -6.46 -17.94 26.87
C SER A 85 -5.41 -17.37 27.80
N VAL A 86 -5.74 -17.29 29.09
CA VAL A 86 -4.82 -16.91 30.17
C VAL A 86 -4.37 -18.19 30.87
N THR A 87 -3.07 -18.37 30.96
CA THR A 87 -2.45 -19.54 31.61
C THR A 87 -1.56 -19.06 32.75
N VAL A 88 -1.78 -19.64 33.96
CA VAL A 88 -1.00 -19.34 35.13
C VAL A 88 -0.56 -20.70 35.72
N ASP A 89 0.71 -20.84 36.05
CA ASP A 89 1.32 -22.08 36.59
C ASP A 89 1.03 -23.35 35.77
N GLY A 90 0.86 -23.17 34.44
CA GLY A 90 0.58 -24.25 33.49
C GLY A 90 -0.90 -24.63 33.35
N GLU A 91 -1.79 -24.01 34.12
CA GLU A 91 -3.24 -24.22 34.03
C GLU A 91 -3.93 -23.08 33.31
N VAL A 92 -4.88 -23.41 32.44
CA VAL A 92 -5.71 -22.40 31.73
C VAL A 92 -6.79 -21.93 32.68
N LEU A 93 -6.70 -20.69 33.13
CA LEU A 93 -7.70 -20.05 34.01
C LEU A 93 -8.94 -19.58 33.27
N GLU A 94 -8.73 -18.92 32.16
CA GLU A 94 -9.81 -18.39 31.33
C GLU A 94 -9.49 -18.58 29.86
N SER A 95 -10.54 -18.72 29.06
CA SER A 95 -10.42 -18.69 27.61
C SER A 95 -11.68 -18.10 26.98
N GLY A 96 -11.51 -17.41 25.86
CA GLY A 96 -12.64 -16.82 25.16
C GLY A 96 -12.25 -16.20 23.83
N GLN A 97 -13.27 -15.89 23.04
CA GLN A 97 -13.11 -15.22 21.75
C GLN A 97 -12.99 -13.72 21.94
N VAL A 98 -11.81 -13.19 21.65
CA VAL A 98 -11.56 -11.74 21.60
C VAL A 98 -11.81 -11.24 20.19
N ARG A 99 -12.56 -10.14 20.08
CA ARG A 99 -12.83 -9.45 18.82
C ARG A 99 -12.14 -8.10 18.83
N MET A 100 -11.47 -7.78 17.72
CA MET A 100 -10.73 -6.54 17.57
C MET A 100 -10.92 -5.94 16.19
N ARG A 101 -10.63 -4.65 16.10
CA ARG A 101 -10.52 -3.93 14.82
C ARG A 101 -9.08 -3.49 14.66
N ILE A 102 -8.46 -3.92 13.56
CA ILE A 102 -7.08 -3.59 13.23
C ILE A 102 -7.09 -2.67 12.03
N LYS A 103 -6.61 -1.44 12.22
CA LYS A 103 -6.48 -0.43 11.19
C LYS A 103 -5.05 -0.27 10.77
N LYS A 104 -4.83 -0.10 9.48
CA LYS A 104 -3.51 0.16 8.90
C LYS A 104 -3.46 1.59 8.36
N TYR A 105 -2.45 2.34 8.78
CA TYR A 105 -2.21 3.70 8.33
C TYR A 105 -0.95 3.73 7.48
N GLU A 106 -1.02 4.45 6.37
CA GLU A 106 0.13 4.67 5.49
C GLU A 106 0.15 6.12 5.00
N SER A 107 1.37 6.64 4.76
CA SER A 107 1.55 7.91 4.06
C SER A 107 1.27 7.71 2.59
N VAL A 108 0.17 8.26 2.10
CA VAL A 108 -0.34 8.05 0.75
C VAL A 108 -0.61 9.38 0.04
N LEU A 109 -0.66 9.35 -1.28
CA LEU A 109 -1.05 10.51 -2.06
C LEU A 109 -2.56 10.69 -2.02
N VAL A 110 -2.97 11.85 -1.52
CA VAL A 110 -4.37 12.29 -1.45
C VAL A 110 -4.58 13.47 -2.38
N LEU A 111 -5.64 13.45 -3.17
CA LEU A 111 -5.96 14.51 -4.10
C LEU A 111 -6.29 15.82 -3.38
N THR A 112 -5.66 16.91 -3.81
CA THR A 112 -5.93 18.26 -3.33
C THR A 112 -7.05 18.93 -4.10
N ASP A 113 -7.31 18.46 -5.34
CA ASP A 113 -8.36 18.95 -6.22
C ASP A 113 -8.98 17.81 -7.03
N ARG A 114 -10.03 18.11 -7.77
CA ARG A 114 -10.69 17.15 -8.67
C ARG A 114 -9.84 16.92 -9.92
N ILE A 115 -9.72 15.65 -10.35
CA ILE A 115 -9.07 15.25 -11.59
C ILE A 115 -10.10 14.52 -12.47
N ARG A 116 -10.17 14.88 -13.74
CA ARG A 116 -11.05 14.23 -14.72
C ARG A 116 -10.39 12.97 -15.26
N ARG A 117 -11.23 12.09 -15.80
CA ARG A 117 -10.76 10.91 -16.51
C ARG A 117 -9.82 11.30 -17.66
N HIS A 118 -8.73 10.55 -17.82
CA HIS A 118 -7.67 10.72 -18.82
C HIS A 118 -6.88 12.04 -18.66
N GLU A 119 -7.00 12.69 -17.51
CA GLU A 119 -6.19 13.86 -17.19
C GLU A 119 -4.84 13.42 -16.61
N THR A 120 -3.77 14.11 -17.01
CA THR A 120 -2.40 13.87 -16.56
C THR A 120 -2.23 14.21 -15.08
N LEU A 121 -1.35 13.48 -14.42
CA LEU A 121 -1.10 13.56 -12.99
C LEU A 121 0.12 14.46 -12.72
N GLY A 122 -0.14 15.74 -12.42
CA GLY A 122 0.92 16.64 -11.92
C GLY A 122 1.11 16.50 -10.41
N PRO A 123 2.34 16.65 -9.91
CA PRO A 123 2.65 16.51 -8.48
C PRO A 123 1.91 17.53 -7.61
N GLU A 124 1.57 18.69 -8.14
CA GLU A 124 0.84 19.78 -7.46
C GLU A 124 -0.61 19.39 -7.07
N LYS A 125 -1.16 18.35 -7.71
CA LYS A 125 -2.54 17.87 -7.48
C LYS A 125 -2.65 16.93 -6.28
N PHE A 126 -1.55 16.65 -5.61
CA PHE A 126 -1.49 15.70 -4.51
C PHE A 126 -0.82 16.28 -3.28
N ALA A 127 -1.24 15.79 -2.12
CA ALA A 127 -0.55 15.98 -0.86
C ALA A 127 -0.29 14.61 -0.22
N LEU A 128 0.89 14.44 0.35
CA LEU A 128 1.19 13.25 1.14
C LEU A 128 0.50 13.36 2.49
N LYS A 129 -0.33 12.38 2.84
CA LYS A 129 -1.06 12.34 4.11
C LYS A 129 -1.08 10.93 4.66
N GLU A 130 -1.02 10.83 5.98
CA GLU A 130 -1.27 9.58 6.68
C GLU A 130 -2.78 9.29 6.67
N MET A 131 -3.18 8.17 6.09
CA MET A 131 -4.58 7.78 5.91
C MET A 131 -4.79 6.32 6.30
N ASP A 132 -6.01 6.02 6.76
CA ASP A 132 -6.46 4.65 6.98
C ASP A 132 -6.64 3.93 5.63
N VAL A 133 -5.80 2.94 5.37
CA VAL A 133 -5.79 2.15 4.13
C VAL A 133 -6.39 0.76 4.30
N THR A 134 -6.95 0.47 5.48
CA THR A 134 -7.46 -0.86 5.85
C THR A 134 -8.49 -1.42 4.87
N SER A 135 -9.36 -0.56 4.33
CA SER A 135 -10.45 -0.96 3.43
C SER A 135 -10.12 -0.85 1.94
N LEU A 136 -8.93 -0.39 1.60
CA LEU A 136 -8.54 -0.26 0.20
C LEU A 136 -8.33 -1.65 -0.43
N ARG A 137 -8.92 -1.83 -1.61
CA ARG A 137 -8.76 -3.06 -2.41
C ARG A 137 -7.48 -3.03 -3.24
N GLU A 138 -7.10 -1.84 -3.68
CA GLU A 138 -5.96 -1.60 -4.54
C GLU A 138 -4.83 -0.96 -3.74
N LYS A 139 -3.58 -1.17 -4.17
CA LYS A 139 -2.43 -0.58 -3.49
C LYS A 139 -2.47 0.94 -3.58
N PRO A 140 -2.35 1.67 -2.46
CA PRO A 140 -2.23 3.11 -2.49
C PRO A 140 -0.88 3.53 -3.09
N ILE A 141 -0.86 4.68 -3.73
CA ILE A 141 0.37 5.28 -4.26
C ILE A 141 0.99 6.17 -3.16
N THR A 142 2.23 5.88 -2.84
CA THR A 142 2.97 6.54 -1.75
C THR A 142 3.97 7.59 -2.25
N SER A 143 4.29 7.62 -3.55
CA SER A 143 5.25 8.54 -4.13
C SER A 143 4.76 9.13 -5.45
N ALA A 144 4.94 10.45 -5.62
CA ALA A 144 4.61 11.13 -6.86
C ALA A 144 5.61 10.83 -8.01
N THR A 145 6.79 10.30 -7.70
CA THR A 145 7.82 9.98 -8.72
C THR A 145 7.35 8.93 -9.72
N SER A 146 6.44 8.05 -9.31
CA SER A 146 5.87 7.00 -10.16
C SER A 146 4.71 7.46 -11.03
N LEU A 147 4.37 8.76 -11.03
CA LEU A 147 3.23 9.32 -11.76
C LEU A 147 3.63 10.00 -13.08
N ALA A 148 4.92 10.11 -13.37
CA ALA A 148 5.40 10.57 -14.68
C ALA A 148 4.80 9.65 -15.76
N ASP A 149 4.29 10.24 -16.85
CA ASP A 149 3.69 9.53 -17.97
C ASP A 149 2.43 8.69 -17.64
N MET A 150 1.80 8.98 -16.49
CA MET A 150 0.53 8.39 -16.09
C MET A 150 -0.63 9.35 -16.21
N ARG A 151 -1.83 8.81 -16.43
CA ARG A 151 -3.09 9.53 -16.42
C ARG A 151 -4.15 8.79 -15.60
N THR A 152 -5.21 9.50 -15.26
CA THR A 152 -6.32 8.89 -14.53
C THR A 152 -7.18 8.01 -15.42
N ARG A 153 -7.60 6.87 -14.88
CA ARG A 153 -8.53 5.93 -15.52
C ARG A 153 -9.99 6.33 -15.34
N ARG A 154 -10.28 7.08 -14.27
CA ARG A 154 -11.64 7.55 -13.90
C ARG A 154 -11.60 8.98 -13.33
N ASN A 155 -12.77 9.56 -13.13
CA ASN A 155 -12.87 10.83 -12.40
C ASN A 155 -12.56 10.60 -10.92
N LEU A 156 -11.69 11.43 -10.37
CA LEU A 156 -11.30 11.44 -8.97
C LEU A 156 -11.72 12.75 -8.31
N ARG A 157 -12.00 12.71 -7.01
CA ARG A 157 -12.44 13.88 -6.24
C ARG A 157 -11.36 14.31 -5.26
N ARG A 158 -11.43 15.56 -4.85
CA ARG A 158 -10.62 16.06 -3.74
C ARG A 158 -10.84 15.18 -2.50
N GLY A 159 -9.74 14.77 -1.88
CA GLY A 159 -9.73 13.89 -0.70
C GLY A 159 -9.67 12.40 -1.01
N ASP A 160 -9.82 11.98 -2.28
CA ASP A 160 -9.63 10.57 -2.65
C ASP A 160 -8.16 10.18 -2.47
N ILE A 161 -7.94 8.96 -2.00
CA ILE A 161 -6.61 8.33 -1.99
C ILE A 161 -6.33 7.82 -3.40
N LEU A 162 -5.17 8.15 -3.94
CA LEU A 162 -4.74 7.63 -5.23
C LEU A 162 -4.28 6.19 -5.10
N THR A 163 -4.86 5.30 -5.91
CA THR A 163 -4.52 3.87 -5.93
C THR A 163 -3.98 3.43 -7.29
N SER A 164 -3.35 2.26 -7.35
CA SER A 164 -2.86 1.67 -8.59
C SER A 164 -3.97 1.40 -9.62
N GLY A 165 -5.20 1.18 -9.16
CA GLY A 165 -6.36 1.00 -10.05
C GLY A 165 -6.89 2.27 -10.69
N ASP A 166 -6.50 3.45 -10.16
CA ASP A 166 -6.96 4.75 -10.63
C ASP A 166 -6.13 5.31 -11.79
N ILE A 167 -4.98 4.73 -12.04
CA ILE A 167 -3.99 5.24 -13.00
C ILE A 167 -3.74 4.26 -14.14
N GLU A 168 -3.32 4.79 -15.25
CA GLU A 168 -2.87 4.04 -16.42
C GLU A 168 -1.76 4.83 -17.15
N PRO A 169 -0.85 4.17 -17.87
CA PRO A 169 0.09 4.87 -18.73
C PRO A 169 -0.62 5.71 -19.77
N ILE A 170 -0.04 6.85 -20.13
CA ILE A 170 -0.51 7.65 -21.24
C ILE A 170 -0.20 6.90 -22.53
N PRO A 171 -1.22 6.50 -23.35
CA PRO A 171 -0.96 5.74 -24.55
C PRO A 171 -0.29 6.63 -25.61
N ASP A 172 0.60 6.05 -26.41
CA ASP A 172 1.19 6.74 -27.57
C ASP A 172 0.14 7.07 -28.62
N ILE A 173 -0.87 6.22 -28.76
CA ILE A 173 -1.98 6.43 -29.68
C ILE A 173 -3.32 6.31 -28.94
N GLU A 174 -4.18 7.31 -29.11
CA GLU A 174 -5.53 7.33 -28.57
C GLU A 174 -6.53 6.66 -29.51
N SER A 175 -7.61 6.10 -28.96
CA SER A 175 -8.76 5.67 -29.75
C SER A 175 -9.43 6.86 -30.46
N GLY A 176 -9.83 6.66 -31.71
CA GLY A 176 -10.46 7.69 -32.55
C GLY A 176 -9.49 8.65 -33.24
N ARG A 177 -8.16 8.43 -33.08
CA ARG A 177 -7.15 9.25 -33.79
C ARG A 177 -6.97 8.80 -35.22
N ASP A 178 -6.72 9.76 -36.09
CA ASP A 178 -6.32 9.52 -37.48
C ASP A 178 -4.82 9.14 -37.49
N VAL A 179 -4.51 8.10 -38.22
CA VAL A 179 -3.15 7.49 -38.28
C VAL A 179 -2.80 7.09 -39.71
N THR A 180 -1.52 7.02 -39.98
CA THR A 180 -1.01 6.43 -41.22
C THR A 180 -0.79 4.92 -41.00
N ILE A 181 -1.50 4.11 -41.78
CA ILE A 181 -1.29 2.67 -41.84
C ILE A 181 -0.16 2.41 -42.83
N VAL A 182 0.89 1.72 -42.39
CA VAL A 182 2.05 1.40 -43.19
C VAL A 182 2.14 -0.13 -43.36
N TYR A 183 2.21 -0.59 -44.57
CA TYR A 183 2.52 -1.96 -44.89
C TYR A 183 3.86 -1.99 -45.66
N SER A 184 4.78 -2.84 -45.25
CA SER A 184 6.07 -2.99 -45.90
C SER A 184 6.36 -4.47 -46.15
N SER A 185 6.64 -4.84 -47.41
CA SER A 185 7.04 -6.21 -47.78
C SER A 185 8.11 -6.12 -48.85
N GLY A 186 9.32 -6.53 -48.51
CA GLY A 186 10.50 -6.41 -49.40
C GLY A 186 10.73 -4.97 -49.86
N LEU A 187 10.67 -4.75 -51.18
CA LEU A 187 10.83 -3.42 -51.78
C LEU A 187 9.52 -2.60 -51.88
N CYS A 188 8.39 -3.19 -51.50
CA CYS A 188 7.09 -2.54 -51.58
C CYS A 188 6.72 -1.89 -50.27
N ARG A 189 6.38 -0.61 -50.28
CA ARG A 189 5.83 0.12 -49.15
C ARG A 189 4.51 0.79 -49.56
N ILE A 190 3.44 0.44 -48.87
CA ILE A 190 2.11 1.00 -49.09
C ILE A 190 1.69 1.79 -47.86
N THR A 191 1.14 2.97 -48.05
CA THR A 191 0.58 3.80 -46.98
C THR A 191 -0.86 4.17 -47.30
N THR A 192 -1.69 4.17 -46.25
CA THR A 192 -3.08 4.61 -46.35
C THR A 192 -3.53 5.24 -45.04
N GLU A 193 -4.58 6.04 -45.07
CA GLU A 193 -5.13 6.61 -43.82
C GLU A 193 -6.05 5.64 -43.10
N GLY A 194 -6.00 5.66 -41.79
CA GLY A 194 -6.88 4.93 -40.91
C GLY A 194 -7.32 5.75 -39.73
N ARG A 195 -8.27 5.19 -38.98
CA ARG A 195 -8.68 5.71 -37.67
C ARG A 195 -8.58 4.59 -36.63
N THR A 196 -7.88 4.85 -35.55
CA THR A 196 -7.74 3.90 -34.44
C THR A 196 -9.09 3.68 -33.74
N LEU A 197 -9.37 2.44 -33.39
CA LEU A 197 -10.55 2.04 -32.62
C LEU A 197 -10.20 1.70 -31.17
N GLN A 198 -8.92 1.62 -30.86
CA GLN A 198 -8.36 1.31 -29.53
C GLN A 198 -7.13 2.17 -29.29
N SER A 199 -6.92 2.55 -28.04
CA SER A 199 -5.65 3.17 -27.60
C SER A 199 -4.59 2.09 -27.46
N GLY A 200 -3.30 2.45 -27.58
CA GLY A 200 -2.19 1.52 -27.40
C GLY A 200 -0.84 2.22 -27.26
N MET A 201 0.12 1.48 -26.70
CA MET A 201 1.50 1.87 -26.58
C MET A 201 2.29 1.43 -27.81
N ALA A 202 3.45 2.03 -28.06
CA ALA A 202 4.36 1.61 -29.11
C ALA A 202 4.70 0.12 -28.96
N GLY A 203 4.58 -0.63 -30.04
CA GLY A 203 4.75 -2.09 -30.08
C GLY A 203 3.48 -2.91 -29.85
N GLU A 204 2.41 -2.34 -29.31
CA GLU A 204 1.12 -3.04 -29.11
C GLU A 204 0.30 -3.11 -30.40
N TYR A 205 -0.55 -4.11 -30.49
CA TYR A 205 -1.47 -4.29 -31.60
C TYR A 205 -2.83 -3.64 -31.28
N VAL A 206 -3.27 -2.77 -32.16
CA VAL A 206 -4.55 -2.04 -32.06
C VAL A 206 -5.44 -2.29 -33.28
N LYS A 207 -6.74 -2.17 -33.09
CA LYS A 207 -7.71 -2.20 -34.18
C LYS A 207 -7.75 -0.82 -34.84
N VAL A 208 -7.61 -0.82 -36.17
CA VAL A 208 -7.64 0.41 -36.99
C VAL A 208 -8.63 0.21 -38.13
N LYS A 209 -9.51 1.17 -38.33
CA LYS A 209 -10.40 1.23 -39.48
C LYS A 209 -9.70 1.97 -40.61
N ASN A 210 -9.43 1.28 -41.73
CA ASN A 210 -8.93 1.89 -42.94
C ASN A 210 -10.02 2.82 -43.52
N LYS A 211 -9.69 4.08 -43.77
CA LYS A 211 -10.66 5.08 -44.25
C LYS A 211 -11.10 4.82 -45.70
N SER A 212 -10.23 4.31 -46.55
CA SER A 212 -10.50 4.04 -47.96
C SER A 212 -11.36 2.82 -48.19
N SER A 213 -11.04 1.71 -47.52
CA SER A 213 -11.74 0.44 -47.69
C SER A 213 -12.82 0.17 -46.64
N CYS A 214 -12.92 1.01 -45.61
CA CYS A 214 -13.79 0.85 -44.44
C CYS A 214 -13.59 -0.45 -43.66
N LYS A 215 -12.58 -1.25 -43.98
CA LYS A 215 -12.24 -2.51 -43.28
C LYS A 215 -11.49 -2.23 -42.00
N ILE A 216 -11.73 -3.10 -40.99
CA ILE A 216 -10.98 -3.10 -39.72
C ILE A 216 -9.80 -4.04 -39.88
N ILE A 217 -8.62 -3.57 -39.54
CA ILE A 217 -7.39 -4.34 -39.54
C ILE A 217 -6.75 -4.27 -38.16
N ILE A 218 -5.88 -5.21 -37.85
CA ILE A 218 -5.02 -5.20 -36.67
C ILE A 218 -3.66 -4.71 -37.13
N ALA A 219 -3.12 -3.70 -36.43
CA ALA A 219 -1.84 -3.12 -36.79
C ALA A 219 -1.06 -2.75 -35.53
N ARG A 220 0.25 -2.89 -35.58
CA ARG A 220 1.17 -2.59 -34.48
C ARG A 220 1.45 -1.09 -34.42
N VAL A 221 1.34 -0.50 -33.26
CA VAL A 221 1.66 0.92 -33.01
C VAL A 221 3.17 1.13 -33.21
N VAL A 222 3.52 2.06 -34.11
CA VAL A 222 4.92 2.46 -34.32
C VAL A 222 5.23 3.70 -33.49
N ASN A 223 4.33 4.68 -33.53
CA ASN A 223 4.41 5.93 -32.76
C ASN A 223 3.02 6.57 -32.68
N GLY A 224 2.94 7.80 -32.12
CA GLY A 224 1.69 8.54 -31.92
C GLY A 224 0.87 8.83 -33.19
N THR A 225 1.39 8.59 -34.40
CA THR A 225 0.73 8.93 -35.67
C THR A 225 0.77 7.80 -36.69
N ALA A 226 1.50 6.73 -36.45
CA ALA A 226 1.69 5.65 -37.42
C ALA A 226 1.51 4.25 -36.81
N VAL A 227 0.90 3.36 -37.58
CA VAL A 227 0.75 1.94 -37.27
C VAL A 227 1.28 1.10 -38.42
N ALA A 228 1.90 -0.02 -38.13
CA ALA A 228 2.42 -0.98 -39.13
C ALA A 228 1.53 -2.21 -39.18
N VAL A 229 1.29 -2.71 -40.38
CA VAL A 229 0.69 -4.02 -40.61
C VAL A 229 1.82 -4.98 -40.91
N ASP A 230 1.94 -6.02 -40.09
CA ASP A 230 2.94 -7.06 -40.32
C ASP A 230 2.54 -7.88 -41.56
N PRO A 231 3.52 -8.30 -42.38
CA PRO A 231 3.28 -9.04 -43.62
C PRO A 231 2.70 -10.44 -43.40
#